data_5732ac06cd2dfc5e5d0179a3650cd1de
#
_entry.id   5732ac06cd2dfc5e5d0179a3650cd1de
#
_cell.length_a   1.000
_cell.length_b   1.000
_cell.length_c   1.000
_cell.angle_alpha   90.00
_cell.angle_beta   90.00
_cell.angle_gamma   90.00
#
_symmetry.space_group_name_H-M   'P 1'
#
loop_
_entity.id
_entity.type
_entity.pdbx_description
1 polymer ?
#
loop_
_entity_poly.entity_id
_entity_poly.type
_entity_poly.pdbx_seq_one_letter_code
_entity_poly.pdbx_strand_id
1 'polypeptide(L)'
;MVLVDDQDPEIAAAADATISAIPRSSLEAFLARSDASTEMREFFATRGIQASAIPAPDAHDPLLDLTEHPQEPGVDEELPDGQARDSTVQKIAAMNVAQRMALAMKGTREERAVLVRDPNKIVGVSVLSSPKMTESEIESIAKMANVSDEILRMIGFSRAWTKNYGVVHALIRNPKTPVAMSMNFLQRLNDKDLKVLSTNRNIPEVLRVTARKKVVIDK
;
A
#
# COMPACT_ATOMS: atom_id res chain seq x y z
N MET A 1 32.23 -22.17 8.22
CA MET A 1 33.65 -22.30 8.54
C MET A 1 33.92 -23.49 9.43
N VAL A 2 33.24 -23.67 10.54
CA VAL A 2 33.45 -24.80 11.47
C VAL A 2 33.37 -26.17 10.79
N LEU A 3 32.50 -26.37 9.81
CA LEU A 3 32.31 -27.65 9.12
C LEU A 3 33.38 -27.96 8.04
N VAL A 4 34.17 -26.98 7.62
CA VAL A 4 35.26 -27.18 6.63
C VAL A 4 36.47 -27.86 7.25
N ASP A 5 36.66 -27.66 8.54
CA ASP A 5 37.74 -28.27 9.35
C ASP A 5 37.19 -29.41 10.23
N ASP A 6 36.06 -30.02 9.84
CA ASP A 6 35.45 -31.14 10.55
C ASP A 6 36.34 -32.39 10.46
N GLN A 7 36.35 -33.18 11.53
CA GLN A 7 37.13 -34.45 11.58
C GLN A 7 36.58 -35.51 10.60
N ASP A 8 35.33 -35.40 10.22
CA ASP A 8 34.71 -36.28 9.21
C ASP A 8 35.01 -35.73 7.81
N PRO A 9 35.73 -36.50 6.97
CA PRO A 9 36.10 -36.09 5.63
C PRO A 9 34.87 -35.90 4.68
N GLU A 10 33.77 -36.58 4.92
CA GLU A 10 32.57 -36.39 4.09
C GLU A 10 31.88 -35.07 4.41
N ILE A 11 31.82 -34.67 5.69
CA ILE A 11 31.27 -33.41 6.13
C ILE A 11 32.13 -32.25 5.62
N ALA A 12 33.44 -32.36 5.77
CA ALA A 12 34.40 -31.35 5.29
C ALA A 12 34.29 -31.14 3.75
N ALA A 13 34.21 -32.22 3.00
CA ALA A 13 34.06 -32.18 1.54
C ALA A 13 32.71 -31.58 1.11
N ALA A 14 31.62 -31.92 1.78
CA ALA A 14 30.30 -31.35 1.50
C ALA A 14 30.26 -29.82 1.80
N ALA A 15 30.90 -29.40 2.89
CA ALA A 15 31.00 -27.99 3.25
C ALA A 15 31.83 -27.20 2.22
N ASP A 16 32.95 -27.73 1.76
CA ASP A 16 33.79 -27.10 0.76
C ASP A 16 33.11 -27.02 -0.62
N ALA A 17 32.39 -28.07 -1.01
CA ALA A 17 31.56 -28.08 -2.21
C ALA A 17 30.44 -27.02 -2.16
N THR A 18 29.82 -26.84 -0.99
CA THR A 18 28.78 -25.83 -0.79
C THR A 18 29.34 -24.42 -0.93
N ILE A 19 30.50 -24.14 -0.33
CA ILE A 19 31.17 -22.84 -0.47
C ILE A 19 31.56 -22.58 -1.92
N SER A 20 32.06 -23.60 -2.62
CA SER A 20 32.47 -23.48 -4.02
C SER A 20 31.30 -23.27 -4.98
N ALA A 21 30.09 -23.65 -4.60
CA ALA A 21 28.86 -23.43 -5.37
C ALA A 21 28.34 -21.99 -5.29
N ILE A 22 28.79 -21.20 -4.31
CA ILE A 22 28.38 -19.80 -4.17
C ILE A 22 29.08 -18.95 -5.22
N PRO A 23 28.35 -18.10 -5.99
CA PRO A 23 28.97 -17.20 -6.95
C PRO A 23 30.03 -16.30 -6.29
N ARG A 24 31.22 -16.24 -6.90
CA ARG A 24 32.35 -15.47 -6.37
C ARG A 24 31.99 -14.00 -6.12
N SER A 25 31.25 -13.37 -7.03
CA SER A 25 30.78 -11.98 -6.90
C SER A 25 29.91 -11.76 -5.66
N SER A 26 29.12 -12.75 -5.28
CA SER A 26 28.27 -12.67 -4.08
C SER A 26 29.09 -12.77 -2.80
N LEU A 27 30.15 -13.59 -2.80
CA LEU A 27 31.07 -13.69 -1.67
C LEU A 27 31.91 -12.41 -1.52
N GLU A 28 32.42 -11.85 -2.61
CA GLU A 28 33.17 -10.59 -2.62
C GLU A 28 32.33 -9.42 -2.10
N ALA A 29 31.06 -9.34 -2.50
CA ALA A 29 30.13 -8.32 -2.01
C ALA A 29 29.77 -8.52 -0.52
N PHE A 30 29.58 -9.78 -0.10
CA PHE A 30 29.32 -10.09 1.32
C PHE A 30 30.51 -9.74 2.22
N LEU A 31 31.74 -10.04 1.79
CA LEU A 31 32.97 -9.73 2.56
C LEU A 31 33.23 -8.22 2.67
N ALA A 32 32.68 -7.42 1.77
CA ALA A 32 32.80 -5.96 1.82
C ALA A 32 31.89 -5.32 2.90
N ARG A 33 30.92 -6.06 3.43
CA ARG A 33 30.00 -5.55 4.46
C ARG A 33 30.74 -5.29 5.78
N SER A 34 30.22 -4.31 6.54
CA SER A 34 30.79 -3.91 7.84
C SER A 34 30.66 -4.99 8.92
N ASP A 35 29.62 -5.84 8.83
CA ASP A 35 29.30 -6.92 9.76
C ASP A 35 30.07 -8.24 9.49
N ALA A 36 30.79 -8.35 8.37
CA ALA A 36 31.62 -9.49 8.09
C ALA A 36 32.85 -9.53 9.07
N SER A 37 32.99 -10.64 9.81
CA SER A 37 34.06 -10.79 10.80
C SER A 37 35.43 -10.87 10.14
N THR A 38 36.45 -10.45 10.88
CA THR A 38 37.86 -10.51 10.42
C THR A 38 38.28 -11.95 10.09
N GLU A 39 37.88 -12.90 10.92
CA GLU A 39 38.17 -14.34 10.71
C GLU A 39 37.59 -14.85 9.39
N MET A 40 36.39 -14.40 9.05
CA MET A 40 35.71 -14.78 7.80
C MET A 40 36.45 -14.18 6.60
N ARG A 41 36.87 -12.92 6.69
CA ARG A 41 37.69 -12.28 5.64
C ARG A 41 39.01 -12.98 5.41
N GLU A 42 39.70 -13.37 6.46
CA GLU A 42 40.98 -14.11 6.41
C GLU A 42 40.75 -15.51 5.78
N PHE A 43 39.73 -16.22 6.21
CA PHE A 43 39.37 -17.54 5.66
C PHE A 43 39.15 -17.50 4.15
N PHE A 44 38.40 -16.51 3.64
CA PHE A 44 38.18 -16.39 2.21
C PHE A 44 39.34 -15.80 1.44
N ALA A 45 40.21 -14.96 2.11
CA ALA A 45 41.43 -14.43 1.52
C ALA A 45 42.42 -15.56 1.20
N THR A 46 42.55 -16.59 2.08
CA THR A 46 43.38 -17.79 1.82
C THR A 46 42.87 -18.59 0.59
N ARG A 47 41.61 -18.47 0.25
CA ARG A 47 40.98 -19.06 -0.96
C ARG A 47 40.96 -18.11 -2.17
N GLY A 48 41.66 -16.97 -2.09
CA GLY A 48 41.80 -15.99 -3.18
C GLY A 48 40.54 -15.16 -3.43
N ILE A 49 39.60 -15.06 -2.45
CA ILE A 49 38.41 -14.23 -2.52
C ILE A 49 38.61 -13.04 -1.60
N GLN A 50 38.59 -11.84 -2.16
CA GLN A 50 38.74 -10.58 -1.44
C GLN A 50 37.45 -9.77 -1.44
N ALA A 51 37.26 -8.89 -0.47
CA ALA A 51 36.14 -7.98 -0.41
C ALA A 51 36.06 -7.08 -1.65
N SER A 52 34.90 -6.90 -2.21
CA SER A 52 34.69 -5.97 -3.32
C SER A 52 34.72 -4.52 -2.83
N ALA A 53 34.85 -3.56 -3.77
CA ALA A 53 34.80 -2.14 -3.44
C ALA A 53 33.33 -1.67 -3.11
N ILE A 54 32.34 -2.45 -3.50
CA ILE A 54 30.92 -2.16 -3.26
C ILE A 54 30.36 -3.27 -2.36
N PRO A 55 30.02 -2.99 -1.10
CA PRO A 55 29.43 -3.97 -0.20
C PRO A 55 28.01 -4.37 -0.66
N ALA A 56 27.62 -5.62 -0.40
CA ALA A 56 26.23 -6.01 -0.52
C ALA A 56 25.40 -5.27 0.55
N PRO A 57 24.17 -4.84 0.26
CA PRO A 57 23.30 -4.22 1.25
C PRO A 57 23.06 -5.17 2.42
N ASP A 58 23.10 -4.64 3.63
CA ASP A 58 22.81 -5.40 4.85
C ASP A 58 21.36 -5.87 4.87
N ALA A 59 21.11 -7.06 5.43
CA ALA A 59 19.75 -7.57 5.60
C ALA A 59 18.89 -6.67 6.52
N HIS A 60 19.53 -5.81 7.31
CA HIS A 60 18.91 -4.83 8.19
C HIS A 60 18.98 -3.39 7.66
N ASP A 61 19.66 -3.17 6.55
CA ASP A 61 19.61 -1.86 5.90
C ASP A 61 18.18 -1.61 5.46
N PRO A 62 17.57 -0.49 5.84
CA PRO A 62 16.28 -0.12 5.32
C PRO A 62 16.41 -0.04 3.80
N LEU A 63 15.56 -0.76 3.09
CA LEU A 63 15.50 -0.78 1.61
C LEU A 63 15.28 0.61 0.98
N LEU A 64 15.11 1.62 1.82
CA LEU A 64 15.00 3.03 1.50
C LEU A 64 15.87 3.79 2.52
N ASP A 65 16.97 4.35 2.06
CA ASP A 65 17.70 5.34 2.82
C ASP A 65 16.87 6.63 2.88
N LEU A 66 16.25 6.85 4.04
CA LEU A 66 15.46 8.06 4.30
C LEU A 66 16.33 9.28 4.60
N THR A 67 17.65 9.12 4.69
CA THR A 67 18.60 10.19 5.01
C THR A 67 19.20 10.84 3.78
N GLU A 68 19.20 10.17 2.63
CA GLU A 68 19.61 10.74 1.35
C GLU A 68 18.40 10.90 0.40
N HIS A 69 17.48 11.78 0.77
CA HIS A 69 16.86 12.56 -0.29
C HIS A 69 17.87 13.62 -0.68
N PRO A 70 18.36 13.64 -1.93
CA PRO A 70 18.76 14.89 -2.51
C PRO A 70 17.55 15.79 -2.31
N GLN A 71 17.67 16.84 -1.51
CA GLN A 71 16.76 17.96 -1.62
C GLN A 71 16.89 18.38 -3.08
N GLU A 72 15.99 17.89 -3.91
CA GLU A 72 15.69 18.60 -5.14
C GLU A 72 15.40 20.01 -4.67
N PRO A 73 16.13 21.01 -5.22
CA PRO A 73 15.85 22.39 -4.87
C PRO A 73 14.35 22.57 -5.12
N GLY A 74 13.63 22.94 -4.06
CA GLY A 74 12.21 23.16 -4.12
C GLY A 74 11.90 24.14 -5.23
N VAL A 75 11.48 23.57 -6.34
CA VAL A 75 10.63 24.25 -7.29
C VAL A 75 9.24 23.88 -6.85
N ASP A 76 8.75 24.56 -5.81
CA ASP A 76 7.34 24.81 -5.62
C ASP A 76 6.86 25.66 -6.81
N GLU A 77 7.03 25.16 -8.01
CA GLU A 77 6.10 25.48 -9.08
C GLU A 77 4.83 24.73 -8.73
N GLU A 78 3.93 25.40 -8.03
CA GLU A 78 2.50 25.07 -8.04
C GLU A 78 2.05 25.09 -9.49
N LEU A 79 2.29 23.98 -10.20
CA LEU A 79 1.61 23.71 -11.45
C LEU A 79 0.11 23.76 -11.14
N PRO A 80 -0.68 24.52 -11.90
CA PRO A 80 -2.11 24.60 -11.65
C PRO A 80 -2.66 23.16 -11.56
N ASP A 81 -3.39 22.88 -10.50
CA ASP A 81 -3.88 21.57 -10.01
C ASP A 81 -4.41 20.61 -11.11
N GLY A 82 -4.81 21.17 -12.26
CA GLY A 82 -5.24 20.45 -13.46
C GLY A 82 -4.10 19.79 -14.25
N GLN A 83 -2.95 20.46 -14.43
CA GLN A 83 -1.87 19.94 -15.28
C GLN A 83 -1.09 18.81 -14.60
N ALA A 84 -0.91 18.88 -13.28
CA ALA A 84 -0.29 17.81 -12.51
C ALA A 84 -1.14 16.52 -12.53
N ARG A 85 -2.46 16.64 -12.45
CA ARG A 85 -3.39 15.50 -12.56
C ARG A 85 -3.39 14.88 -13.94
N ASP A 86 -3.36 15.66 -15.00
CA ASP A 86 -3.33 15.18 -16.38
C ASP A 86 -2.04 14.40 -16.67
N SER A 87 -0.90 14.87 -16.17
CA SER A 87 0.37 14.16 -16.29
C SER A 87 0.39 12.83 -15.53
N THR A 88 -0.20 12.79 -14.33
CA THR A 88 -0.33 11.57 -13.53
C THR A 88 -1.24 10.55 -14.21
N VAL A 89 -2.37 10.98 -14.76
CA VAL A 89 -3.29 10.09 -15.50
C VAL A 89 -2.62 9.51 -16.73
N GLN A 90 -1.89 10.32 -17.53
CA GLN A 90 -1.16 9.86 -18.71
C GLN A 90 -0.07 8.85 -18.33
N LYS A 91 0.69 9.11 -17.28
CA LYS A 91 1.71 8.20 -16.75
C LYS A 91 1.10 6.85 -16.36
N ILE A 92 0.00 6.86 -15.63
CA ILE A 92 -0.70 5.64 -15.19
C ILE A 92 -1.30 4.87 -16.38
N ALA A 93 -1.82 5.58 -17.39
CA ALA A 93 -2.39 4.95 -18.59
C ALA A 93 -1.35 4.16 -19.40
N ALA A 94 -0.08 4.57 -19.39
CA ALA A 94 1.02 3.88 -20.07
C ALA A 94 1.52 2.63 -19.29
N MET A 95 1.11 2.45 -18.03
CA MET A 95 1.58 1.36 -17.18
C MET A 95 0.79 0.07 -17.41
N ASN A 96 1.47 -1.08 -17.30
CA ASN A 96 0.81 -2.38 -17.24
C ASN A 96 0.11 -2.59 -15.87
N VAL A 97 -0.74 -3.63 -15.78
CA VAL A 97 -1.54 -3.91 -14.57
C VAL A 97 -0.67 -4.12 -13.33
N ALA A 98 0.45 -4.84 -13.46
CA ALA A 98 1.36 -5.11 -12.34
C ALA A 98 2.01 -3.83 -11.80
N GLN A 99 2.43 -2.93 -12.71
CA GLN A 99 2.99 -1.63 -12.35
C GLN A 99 1.95 -0.74 -11.67
N ARG A 100 0.70 -0.72 -12.17
CA ARG A 100 -0.41 0.01 -11.54
C ARG A 100 -0.73 -0.52 -10.14
N MET A 101 -0.69 -1.85 -9.93
CA MET A 101 -0.86 -2.45 -8.60
C MET A 101 0.27 -2.05 -7.64
N ALA A 102 1.52 -2.09 -8.09
CA ALA A 102 2.66 -1.66 -7.28
C ALA A 102 2.54 -0.16 -6.90
N LEU A 103 2.14 0.68 -7.86
CA LEU A 103 1.89 2.10 -7.64
C LEU A 103 0.69 2.34 -6.70
N ALA A 104 -0.37 1.53 -6.78
CA ALA A 104 -1.51 1.59 -5.87
C ALA A 104 -1.11 1.40 -4.40
N MET A 105 -0.13 0.54 -4.14
CA MET A 105 0.34 0.24 -2.79
C MET A 105 1.38 1.25 -2.27
N LYS A 106 2.26 1.76 -3.13
CA LYS A 106 3.43 2.57 -2.75
C LYS A 106 3.31 4.05 -3.14
N GLY A 107 2.46 4.38 -4.07
CA GLY A 107 2.33 5.70 -4.69
C GLY A 107 1.87 6.80 -3.75
N THR A 108 1.80 8.00 -4.30
CA THR A 108 1.31 9.20 -3.64
C THR A 108 -0.22 9.18 -3.47
N ARG A 109 -0.75 10.09 -2.68
CA ARG A 109 -2.20 10.26 -2.49
C ARG A 109 -2.94 10.52 -3.81
N GLU A 110 -2.35 11.32 -4.69
CA GLU A 110 -2.94 11.64 -6.00
C GLU A 110 -2.99 10.43 -6.93
N GLU A 111 -1.89 9.68 -7.00
CA GLU A 111 -1.83 8.44 -7.76
C GLU A 111 -2.87 7.43 -7.26
N ARG A 112 -3.01 7.27 -5.94
CA ARG A 112 -4.04 6.41 -5.36
C ARG A 112 -5.46 6.89 -5.68
N ALA A 113 -5.70 8.21 -5.68
CA ALA A 113 -7.00 8.79 -6.03
C ALA A 113 -7.37 8.55 -7.51
N VAL A 114 -6.39 8.40 -8.40
CA VAL A 114 -6.61 7.98 -9.80
C VAL A 114 -6.84 6.47 -9.87
N LEU A 115 -5.95 5.68 -9.25
CA LEU A 115 -5.95 4.22 -9.34
C LEU A 115 -7.16 3.55 -8.68
N VAL A 116 -7.77 4.17 -7.67
CA VAL A 116 -9.02 3.68 -7.05
C VAL A 116 -10.20 3.64 -8.04
N ARG A 117 -10.09 4.38 -9.14
CA ARG A 117 -11.09 4.43 -10.23
C ARG A 117 -10.67 3.61 -11.45
N ASP A 118 -9.59 2.83 -11.33
CA ASP A 118 -9.11 1.99 -12.41
C ASP A 118 -10.20 1.02 -12.88
N PRO A 119 -10.36 0.82 -14.22
CA PRO A 119 -11.29 -0.16 -14.76
C PRO A 119 -10.96 -1.59 -14.32
N ASN A 120 -9.69 -1.89 -14.00
CA ASN A 120 -9.31 -3.16 -13.43
C ASN A 120 -9.57 -3.17 -11.92
N LYS A 121 -10.55 -3.98 -11.49
CA LYS A 121 -10.96 -4.12 -10.09
C LYS A 121 -9.81 -4.47 -9.15
N ILE A 122 -8.86 -5.29 -9.59
CA ILE A 122 -7.71 -5.71 -8.77
C ILE A 122 -6.84 -4.50 -8.42
N VAL A 123 -6.60 -3.61 -9.38
CA VAL A 123 -5.83 -2.37 -9.16
C VAL A 123 -6.54 -1.48 -8.15
N GLY A 124 -7.85 -1.23 -8.35
CA GLY A 124 -8.64 -0.41 -7.42
C GLY A 124 -8.67 -0.97 -5.99
N VAL A 125 -8.79 -2.29 -5.85
CA VAL A 125 -8.74 -2.97 -4.54
C VAL A 125 -7.35 -2.87 -3.90
N SER A 126 -6.27 -2.97 -4.70
CA SER A 126 -4.90 -2.85 -4.20
C SER A 126 -4.62 -1.49 -3.56
N VAL A 127 -5.33 -0.43 -3.96
CA VAL A 127 -5.24 0.89 -3.32
C VAL A 127 -5.59 0.81 -1.84
N LEU A 128 -6.64 0.05 -1.47
CA LEU A 128 -7.07 -0.10 -0.08
C LEU A 128 -6.06 -0.88 0.79
N SER A 129 -5.16 -1.63 0.15
CA SER A 129 -4.09 -2.37 0.82
C SER A 129 -2.84 -1.52 1.07
N SER A 130 -2.83 -0.24 0.65
CA SER A 130 -1.69 0.66 0.86
C SER A 130 -1.50 0.95 2.35
N PRO A 131 -0.29 0.77 2.91
CA PRO A 131 0.01 1.10 4.30
C PRO A 131 -0.05 2.61 4.58
N LYS A 132 0.02 3.44 3.53
CA LYS A 132 -0.06 4.91 3.62
C LYS A 132 -1.50 5.44 3.56
N MET A 133 -2.51 4.56 3.49
CA MET A 133 -3.90 4.97 3.39
C MET A 133 -4.38 5.63 4.68
N THR A 134 -4.91 6.85 4.57
CA THR A 134 -5.43 7.63 5.70
C THR A 134 -6.96 7.56 5.76
N GLU A 135 -7.53 7.80 6.95
CA GLU A 135 -8.99 7.83 7.13
C GLU A 135 -9.65 8.93 6.27
N SER A 136 -8.98 10.07 6.09
CA SER A 136 -9.48 11.16 5.24
C SER A 136 -9.52 10.78 3.75
N GLU A 137 -8.56 9.98 3.30
CA GLU A 137 -8.58 9.43 1.93
C GLU A 137 -9.72 8.42 1.76
N ILE A 138 -9.93 7.52 2.73
CA ILE A 138 -11.04 6.56 2.72
C ILE A 138 -12.39 7.29 2.69
N GLU A 139 -12.56 8.36 3.46
CA GLU A 139 -13.76 9.18 3.43
C GLU A 139 -13.96 9.83 2.05
N SER A 140 -12.89 10.34 1.46
CA SER A 140 -12.93 10.92 0.10
C SER A 140 -13.30 9.89 -0.94
N ILE A 141 -12.72 8.68 -0.89
CA ILE A 141 -13.04 7.55 -1.77
C ILE A 141 -14.52 7.15 -1.62
N ALA A 142 -15.02 7.05 -0.39
CA ALA A 142 -16.40 6.71 -0.12
C ALA A 142 -17.40 7.74 -0.68
N LYS A 143 -17.00 9.00 -0.84
CA LYS A 143 -17.81 10.07 -1.47
C LYS A 143 -17.83 9.98 -3.00
N MET A 144 -16.87 9.31 -3.63
CA MET A 144 -16.75 9.26 -5.09
C MET A 144 -17.84 8.40 -5.72
N ALA A 145 -18.60 8.97 -6.65
CA ALA A 145 -19.66 8.24 -7.36
C ALA A 145 -19.13 7.27 -8.45
N ASN A 146 -17.89 7.43 -8.89
CA ASN A 146 -17.28 6.65 -9.96
C ASN A 146 -16.36 5.50 -9.46
N VAL A 147 -16.39 5.20 -8.18
CA VAL A 147 -15.72 4.05 -7.58
C VAL A 147 -16.58 2.78 -7.72
N SER A 148 -15.96 1.59 -7.77
CA SER A 148 -16.68 0.33 -7.84
C SER A 148 -17.39 0.00 -6.53
N ASP A 149 -18.51 -0.74 -6.62
CA ASP A 149 -19.26 -1.23 -5.47
C ASP A 149 -18.43 -2.16 -4.58
N GLU A 150 -17.48 -2.88 -5.17
CA GLU A 150 -16.58 -3.78 -4.45
C GLU A 150 -15.66 -3.04 -3.49
N ILE A 151 -15.09 -1.90 -3.93
CA ILE A 151 -14.28 -1.02 -3.07
C ILE A 151 -15.13 -0.50 -1.90
N LEU A 152 -16.36 -0.05 -2.19
CA LEU A 152 -17.27 0.44 -1.15
C LEU A 152 -17.66 -0.67 -0.16
N ARG A 153 -17.81 -1.91 -0.62
CA ARG A 153 -18.01 -3.08 0.26
C ARG A 153 -16.81 -3.31 1.16
N MET A 154 -15.60 -3.31 0.60
CA MET A 154 -14.40 -3.51 1.40
C MET A 154 -14.22 -2.43 2.47
N ILE A 155 -14.46 -1.17 2.13
CA ILE A 155 -14.46 -0.07 3.09
C ILE A 155 -15.51 -0.33 4.18
N GLY A 156 -16.74 -0.70 3.82
CA GLY A 156 -17.82 -0.94 4.74
C GLY A 156 -17.64 -2.17 5.65
N PHE A 157 -16.90 -3.19 5.22
CA PHE A 157 -16.56 -4.35 6.05
C PHE A 157 -15.39 -4.09 7.00
N SER A 158 -14.56 -3.09 6.71
CA SER A 158 -13.43 -2.74 7.58
C SER A 158 -13.90 -2.02 8.85
N ARG A 159 -13.77 -2.70 10.00
CA ARG A 159 -14.08 -2.09 11.29
C ARG A 159 -13.17 -0.90 11.62
N ALA A 160 -11.94 -0.91 11.13
CA ALA A 160 -11.00 0.18 11.35
C ALA A 160 -11.53 1.48 10.73
N TRP A 161 -11.97 1.44 9.49
CA TRP A 161 -12.45 2.62 8.77
C TRP A 161 -13.88 3.02 9.15
N THR A 162 -14.75 2.05 9.39
CA THR A 162 -16.14 2.32 9.78
C THR A 162 -16.29 2.82 11.22
N LYS A 163 -15.23 2.90 12.02
CA LYS A 163 -15.22 3.65 13.29
C LYS A 163 -15.42 5.15 13.04
N ASN A 164 -14.86 5.66 11.94
CA ASN A 164 -14.99 7.06 11.57
C ASN A 164 -16.42 7.34 11.07
N TYR A 165 -17.09 8.30 11.73
CA TYR A 165 -18.45 8.72 11.38
C TYR A 165 -18.55 9.27 9.95
N GLY A 166 -17.54 10.06 9.51
CA GLY A 166 -17.48 10.64 8.17
C GLY A 166 -17.48 9.58 7.08
N VAL A 167 -16.76 8.47 7.28
CA VAL A 167 -16.74 7.33 6.35
C VAL A 167 -18.11 6.67 6.26
N VAL A 168 -18.74 6.39 7.40
CA VAL A 168 -20.10 5.80 7.45
C VAL A 168 -21.12 6.69 6.77
N HIS A 169 -21.08 7.99 7.04
CA HIS A 169 -21.96 8.98 6.43
C HIS A 169 -21.75 9.06 4.91
N ALA A 170 -20.49 9.02 4.44
CA ALA A 170 -20.16 9.02 3.02
C ALA A 170 -20.69 7.75 2.32
N LEU A 171 -20.49 6.56 2.92
CA LEU A 171 -20.96 5.29 2.38
C LEU A 171 -22.49 5.27 2.20
N ILE A 172 -23.25 5.74 3.19
CA ILE A 172 -24.73 5.74 3.10
C ILE A 172 -25.23 6.65 1.98
N ARG A 173 -24.53 7.76 1.74
CA ARG A 173 -24.90 8.74 0.71
C ARG A 173 -24.47 8.32 -0.70
N ASN A 174 -23.56 7.37 -0.81
CA ASN A 174 -23.08 6.92 -2.10
C ASN A 174 -24.09 5.95 -2.75
N PRO A 175 -24.62 6.26 -3.97
CA PRO A 175 -25.63 5.45 -4.62
C PRO A 175 -25.15 4.04 -5.00
N LYS A 176 -23.84 3.84 -5.12
CA LYS A 176 -23.24 2.54 -5.45
C LYS A 176 -23.00 1.64 -4.22
N THR A 177 -23.17 2.19 -3.01
CA THR A 177 -23.05 1.35 -1.80
C THR A 177 -24.23 0.36 -1.77
N PRO A 178 -23.97 -0.93 -1.52
CA PRO A 178 -25.06 -1.91 -1.40
C PRO A 178 -26.08 -1.51 -0.35
N VAL A 179 -27.36 -1.57 -0.72
CA VAL A 179 -28.48 -1.11 0.11
C VAL A 179 -28.51 -1.80 1.48
N ALA A 180 -28.22 -3.12 1.52
CA ALA A 180 -28.17 -3.88 2.77
C ALA A 180 -27.10 -3.32 3.74
N MET A 181 -25.93 -2.94 3.24
CA MET A 181 -24.88 -2.32 4.05
C MET A 181 -25.29 -0.94 4.54
N SER A 182 -25.83 -0.12 3.67
CA SER A 182 -26.32 1.23 4.02
C SER A 182 -27.45 1.16 5.07
N MET A 183 -28.32 0.17 5.02
CA MET A 183 -29.37 -0.07 6.02
C MET A 183 -28.79 -0.36 7.40
N ASN A 184 -27.72 -1.17 7.49
CA ASN A 184 -27.06 -1.45 8.75
C ASN A 184 -26.42 -0.18 9.35
N PHE A 185 -25.89 0.70 8.51
CA PHE A 185 -25.26 1.94 8.95
C PHE A 185 -26.25 3.05 9.35
N LEU A 186 -27.50 2.99 8.88
CA LEU A 186 -28.55 3.97 9.26
C LEU A 186 -28.73 4.09 10.76
N GLN A 187 -28.51 3.01 11.51
CA GLN A 187 -28.64 3.01 12.97
C GLN A 187 -27.56 3.86 13.66
N ARG A 188 -26.48 4.18 12.97
CA ARG A 188 -25.34 4.94 13.49
C ARG A 188 -25.38 6.43 13.15
N LEU A 189 -26.36 6.84 12.35
CA LEU A 189 -26.52 8.25 11.97
C LEU A 189 -27.26 9.04 13.07
N ASN A 190 -26.86 10.30 13.21
CA ASN A 190 -27.58 11.25 14.05
C ASN A 190 -28.88 11.73 13.39
N ASP A 191 -29.79 12.33 14.16
CA ASP A 191 -31.11 12.79 13.68
C ASP A 191 -31.01 13.86 12.59
N LYS A 192 -30.00 14.71 12.64
CA LYS A 192 -29.80 15.75 11.62
C LYS A 192 -29.49 15.13 10.27
N ASP A 193 -28.58 14.15 10.24
CA ASP A 193 -28.20 13.47 9.01
C ASP A 193 -29.31 12.54 8.50
N LEU A 194 -30.08 11.92 9.39
CA LEU A 194 -31.26 11.14 9.02
C LEU A 194 -32.32 12.04 8.33
N LYS A 195 -32.55 13.26 8.82
CA LYS A 195 -33.45 14.22 8.19
C LYS A 195 -32.97 14.60 6.78
N VAL A 196 -31.66 14.93 6.64
CA VAL A 196 -31.08 15.22 5.33
C VAL A 196 -31.20 14.03 4.38
N LEU A 197 -30.93 12.82 4.89
CA LEU A 197 -31.02 11.59 4.10
C LEU A 197 -32.46 11.31 3.63
N SER A 198 -33.46 11.57 4.47
CA SER A 198 -34.88 11.36 4.14
C SER A 198 -35.38 12.19 2.96
N THR A 199 -34.71 13.28 2.63
CA THR A 199 -35.02 14.17 1.50
C THR A 199 -34.10 14.01 0.31
N ASN A 200 -32.99 13.28 0.45
CA ASN A 200 -32.00 13.12 -0.60
C ASN A 200 -32.49 12.20 -1.73
N ARG A 201 -32.60 12.74 -2.95
CA ARG A 201 -33.08 12.01 -4.13
C ARG A 201 -32.02 11.09 -4.76
N ASN A 202 -30.76 11.26 -4.43
CA ASN A 202 -29.63 10.50 -5.02
C ASN A 202 -29.41 9.13 -4.36
N ILE A 203 -30.20 8.79 -3.34
CA ILE A 203 -30.10 7.50 -2.65
C ILE A 203 -31.32 6.64 -2.94
N PRO A 204 -31.20 5.30 -2.81
CA PRO A 204 -32.31 4.38 -2.98
C PRO A 204 -33.51 4.74 -2.10
N GLU A 205 -34.72 4.59 -2.66
CA GLU A 205 -35.96 4.96 -1.96
C GLU A 205 -36.13 4.23 -0.63
N VAL A 206 -35.75 2.97 -0.57
CA VAL A 206 -35.80 2.14 0.64
C VAL A 206 -35.05 2.81 1.81
N LEU A 207 -33.85 3.34 1.57
CA LEU A 207 -33.05 4.06 2.58
C LEU A 207 -33.76 5.35 3.00
N ARG A 208 -34.28 6.09 2.04
CA ARG A 208 -35.00 7.35 2.28
C ARG A 208 -36.24 7.17 3.14
N VAL A 209 -37.07 6.16 2.82
CA VAL A 209 -38.27 5.83 3.60
C VAL A 209 -37.90 5.36 5.01
N THR A 210 -36.88 4.52 5.14
CA THR A 210 -36.42 4.02 6.46
C THR A 210 -35.85 5.15 7.32
N ALA A 211 -35.06 6.05 6.74
CA ALA A 211 -34.56 7.24 7.44
C ALA A 211 -35.72 8.12 7.94
N ARG A 212 -36.76 8.32 7.11
CA ARG A 212 -37.96 9.09 7.50
C ARG A 212 -38.70 8.45 8.66
N LYS A 213 -38.92 7.13 8.61
CA LYS A 213 -39.58 6.39 9.70
C LYS A 213 -38.83 6.53 11.01
N LYS A 214 -37.47 6.44 10.99
CA LYS A 214 -36.64 6.55 12.17
C LYS A 214 -36.74 7.94 12.81
N VAL A 215 -36.69 9.02 12.00
CA VAL A 215 -36.84 10.40 12.49
C VAL A 215 -38.19 10.66 13.16
N VAL A 216 -39.26 9.92 12.78
CA VAL A 216 -40.60 10.05 13.38
C VAL A 216 -40.73 9.29 14.67
N ILE A 217 -40.05 8.14 14.80
CA ILE A 217 -40.09 7.29 16.01
C ILE A 217 -39.30 7.92 17.18
N ASP A 218 -38.21 8.62 16.87
CA ASP A 218 -37.33 9.25 17.88
C ASP A 218 -37.86 10.65 18.33
N LYS A 219 -39.09 11.02 17.98
CA LYS A 219 -39.83 12.20 18.47
C LYS A 219 -40.88 11.82 19.49
#